data_6b68e6f944b8dd067caf2f7a20af7333
#
_entry.id   6b68e6f944b8dd067caf2f7a20af7333
#
_cell.length_a   1.000
_cell.length_b   1.000
_cell.length_c   1.000
_cell.angle_alpha   90.00
_cell.angle_beta   90.00
_cell.angle_gamma   90.00
#
_symmetry.space_group_name_H-M   'P 1'
#
loop_
_entity.id
_entity.type
_entity.pdbx_description
1 polymer ?
#
loop_
_entity_poly.entity_id
_entity_poly.type
_entity_poly.pdbx_seq_one_letter_code
_entity_poly.pdbx_strand_id
1 'polypeptide(L)'
;MKKTIIPGARTGRVRIPASKSQAHRLLICAALGEEKTEVVCDGISADIAATAKCLSALGAKIEEMETGFLVSPIKKVPEGRCDLYCGESGSTLRFLLPIVGALGAQAVFHREGRLPQRPLAPLDSVLKEHGMTLREDGDLLYCSEQLIGGNYTIAGNVSSQYISGLLMALPLLIRDSLLMVSGPLESAAYVAMTEDALQLSKLTIPKMGAMWAIPGQQRCHLPKRTVVEGDWSNTAFFLCMGALSKEGVTVEGLNLQSSQGDRGVLDVLRRFGAEVTEQRKKTALSSRAFPRCTAGASKRRTTIASRCLPPRRPAPRRARSRSTTTAAWQSPTPASGRTLAA
;
A
#
# COMPACT_ATOMS: atom_id res chain seq x y z
N MET A 1 0.50 16.68 23.03
CA MET A 1 0.19 18.08 22.66
C MET A 1 -1.29 18.21 22.36
N LYS A 2 -2.03 19.12 23.03
CA LYS A 2 -3.40 19.48 22.62
C LYS A 2 -3.31 20.44 21.44
N LYS A 3 -3.98 20.13 20.33
CA LYS A 3 -4.15 21.04 19.19
C LYS A 3 -5.58 21.54 19.16
N THR A 4 -5.77 22.85 19.12
CA THR A 4 -7.09 23.46 18.99
C THR A 4 -7.36 23.76 17.52
N ILE A 5 -8.49 23.27 17.00
CA ILE A 5 -8.92 23.52 15.63
C ILE A 5 -9.94 24.65 15.67
N ILE A 6 -9.62 25.78 15.04
CA ILE A 6 -10.53 26.90 14.90
C ILE A 6 -11.38 26.69 13.63
N PRO A 7 -12.71 26.61 13.73
CA PRO A 7 -13.58 26.55 12.56
C PRO A 7 -13.42 27.78 11.66
N GLY A 8 -13.48 27.57 10.35
CA GLY A 8 -13.39 28.67 9.37
C GLY A 8 -13.40 28.15 7.94
N ALA A 9 -13.56 29.08 6.98
CA ALA A 9 -13.42 28.78 5.57
C ALA A 9 -12.00 28.26 5.28
N ARG A 10 -11.90 27.26 4.39
CA ARG A 10 -10.62 26.68 3.93
C ARG A 10 -10.51 26.95 2.45
N THR A 11 -9.60 27.84 2.09
CA THR A 11 -9.41 28.31 0.71
C THR A 11 -7.94 28.45 0.41
N GLY A 12 -7.59 28.57 -0.87
CA GLY A 12 -6.23 28.82 -1.31
C GLY A 12 -5.63 27.71 -2.17
N ARG A 13 -4.30 27.75 -2.26
CA ARG A 13 -3.52 26.79 -3.03
C ARG A 13 -2.64 25.96 -2.11
N VAL A 14 -2.55 24.68 -2.38
CA VAL A 14 -1.68 23.76 -1.66
C VAL A 14 -0.90 22.90 -2.65
N ARG A 15 0.40 22.83 -2.45
CA ARG A 15 1.25 21.86 -3.14
C ARG A 15 1.26 20.57 -2.31
N ILE A 16 0.92 19.46 -2.95
CA ILE A 16 0.85 18.16 -2.29
C ILE A 16 2.25 17.56 -2.20
N PRO A 17 2.61 16.96 -1.04
CA PRO A 17 3.85 16.22 -0.93
C PRO A 17 3.87 15.00 -1.84
N ALA A 18 5.05 14.48 -2.10
CA ALA A 18 5.24 13.28 -2.90
C ALA A 18 4.49 12.05 -2.33
N SER A 19 4.00 11.21 -3.23
CA SER A 19 3.33 9.96 -2.87
C SER A 19 4.28 9.01 -2.17
N LYS A 20 4.02 8.75 -0.89
CA LYS A 20 4.77 7.76 -0.12
C LYS A 20 4.81 6.40 -0.82
N SER A 21 3.67 5.96 -1.31
CA SER A 21 3.51 4.65 -1.94
C SER A 21 4.30 4.51 -3.24
N GLN A 22 4.43 5.59 -4.02
CA GLN A 22 5.26 5.58 -5.23
C GLN A 22 6.73 5.73 -4.88
N ALA A 23 7.07 6.59 -3.90
CA ALA A 23 8.46 6.83 -3.48
C ALA A 23 9.16 5.53 -3.05
N HIS A 24 8.52 4.68 -2.25
CA HIS A 24 9.07 3.36 -1.88
C HIS A 24 9.47 2.56 -3.11
N ARG A 25 8.59 2.47 -4.11
CA ARG A 25 8.81 1.65 -5.32
C ARG A 25 9.95 2.19 -6.17
N LEU A 26 9.98 3.50 -6.39
CA LEU A 26 11.02 4.14 -7.19
C LEU A 26 12.39 4.09 -6.52
N LEU A 27 12.46 4.25 -5.19
CA LEU A 27 13.71 4.08 -4.43
C LEU A 27 14.22 2.63 -4.53
N ILE A 28 13.34 1.66 -4.40
CA ILE A 28 13.69 0.24 -4.54
C ILE A 28 14.16 -0.04 -5.97
N CYS A 29 13.44 0.39 -6.99
CA CYS A 29 13.85 0.21 -8.39
C CYS A 29 15.19 0.89 -8.69
N ALA A 30 15.44 2.09 -8.12
CA ALA A 30 16.73 2.78 -8.27
C ALA A 30 17.87 1.99 -7.60
N ALA A 31 17.64 1.46 -6.40
CA ALA A 31 18.64 0.67 -5.68
C ALA A 31 18.93 -0.70 -6.34
N LEU A 32 17.93 -1.29 -7.02
CA LEU A 32 18.05 -2.55 -7.76
C LEU A 32 18.46 -2.35 -9.23
N GLY A 33 18.82 -1.12 -9.59
CA GLY A 33 19.20 -0.75 -10.93
C GLY A 33 20.65 -1.01 -11.28
N GLU A 34 21.07 -0.48 -12.42
CA GLU A 34 22.45 -0.52 -12.89
C GLU A 34 23.13 0.85 -12.86
N GLU A 35 22.37 1.92 -13.05
CA GLU A 35 22.85 3.29 -13.13
C GLU A 35 22.40 4.15 -11.95
N LYS A 36 23.19 5.18 -11.68
CA LYS A 36 22.85 6.19 -10.66
C LYS A 36 21.60 6.97 -11.07
N THR A 37 20.65 7.10 -10.15
CA THR A 37 19.34 7.72 -10.40
C THR A 37 19.05 8.80 -9.35
N GLU A 38 18.66 9.99 -9.80
CA GLU A 38 18.07 11.03 -8.96
C GLU A 38 16.57 10.74 -8.80
N VAL A 39 16.12 10.43 -7.58
CA VAL A 39 14.70 10.26 -7.24
C VAL A 39 14.21 11.52 -6.55
N VAL A 40 13.53 12.38 -7.32
CA VAL A 40 12.97 13.63 -6.81
C VAL A 40 11.72 13.34 -6.01
N CYS A 41 11.73 13.67 -4.73
CA CYS A 41 10.67 13.37 -3.77
C CYS A 41 10.48 14.57 -2.83
N ASP A 42 9.44 15.36 -3.08
CA ASP A 42 9.11 16.53 -2.26
C ASP A 42 8.39 16.09 -0.99
N GLY A 43 9.03 16.27 0.17
CA GLY A 43 8.49 15.85 1.47
C GLY A 43 8.81 14.40 1.82
N ILE A 44 9.94 14.19 2.47
CA ILE A 44 10.39 12.87 2.92
C ILE A 44 9.69 12.50 4.23
N SER A 45 8.84 11.46 4.20
CA SER A 45 8.23 10.90 5.40
C SER A 45 9.20 9.93 6.12
N ALA A 46 8.93 9.65 7.41
CA ALA A 46 9.70 8.67 8.18
C ALA A 46 9.76 7.29 7.50
N ASP A 47 8.65 6.86 6.86
CA ASP A 47 8.60 5.59 6.13
C ASP A 47 9.52 5.59 4.89
N ILE A 48 9.56 6.70 4.14
CA ILE A 48 10.45 6.85 2.98
C ILE A 48 11.92 6.82 3.44
N ALA A 49 12.24 7.56 4.50
CA ALA A 49 13.57 7.58 5.09
C ALA A 49 14.00 6.19 5.59
N ALA A 50 13.07 5.42 6.22
CA ALA A 50 13.34 4.06 6.64
C ALA A 50 13.69 3.15 5.45
N THR A 51 12.95 3.26 4.34
CA THR A 51 13.27 2.48 3.12
C THR A 51 14.65 2.87 2.57
N ALA A 52 14.97 4.15 2.48
CA ALA A 52 16.29 4.59 2.02
C ALA A 52 17.43 4.05 2.91
N LYS A 53 17.27 4.11 4.24
CA LYS A 53 18.23 3.55 5.20
C LYS A 53 18.39 2.04 5.05
N CYS A 54 17.30 1.28 4.91
CA CYS A 54 17.36 -0.17 4.70
C CYS A 54 18.06 -0.53 3.38
N LEU A 55 17.78 0.20 2.30
CA LEU A 55 18.46 0.00 1.02
C LEU A 55 19.97 0.34 1.11
N SER A 56 20.32 1.35 1.90
CA SER A 56 21.73 1.67 2.17
C SER A 56 22.43 0.55 2.95
N ALA A 57 21.76 -0.04 3.94
CA ALA A 57 22.27 -1.20 4.68
C ALA A 57 22.45 -2.43 3.78
N LEU A 58 21.66 -2.56 2.70
CA LEU A 58 21.79 -3.62 1.69
C LEU A 58 22.87 -3.31 0.62
N GLY A 59 23.57 -2.17 0.72
CA GLY A 59 24.71 -1.83 -0.13
C GLY A 59 24.47 -0.76 -1.18
N ALA A 60 23.28 -0.14 -1.24
CA ALA A 60 23.09 1.05 -2.04
C ALA A 60 23.80 2.25 -1.42
N LYS A 61 24.31 3.19 -2.24
CA LYS A 61 24.75 4.49 -1.73
C LYS A 61 23.64 5.52 -1.99
N ILE A 62 23.00 5.97 -0.92
CA ILE A 62 21.88 6.91 -0.99
C ILE A 62 22.29 8.22 -0.31
N GLU A 63 22.36 9.27 -1.09
CA GLU A 63 22.63 10.62 -0.61
C GLU A 63 21.32 11.40 -0.59
N GLU A 64 20.94 11.93 0.57
CA GLU A 64 19.76 12.79 0.70
C GLU A 64 20.09 14.17 0.11
N MET A 65 19.21 14.67 -0.72
CA MET A 65 19.28 15.95 -1.40
C MET A 65 18.18 16.89 -0.89
N GLU A 66 18.23 18.15 -1.24
CA GLU A 66 17.19 19.14 -0.88
C GLU A 66 15.77 18.67 -1.30
N THR A 67 15.66 18.01 -2.46
CA THR A 67 14.39 17.52 -3.00
C THR A 67 14.45 16.03 -3.35
N GLY A 68 14.82 15.17 -2.39
CA GLY A 68 14.79 13.72 -2.61
C GLY A 68 16.13 13.03 -2.38
N PHE A 69 16.48 12.09 -3.26
CA PHE A 69 17.62 11.20 -3.08
C PHE A 69 18.40 11.00 -4.36
N LEU A 70 19.71 10.95 -4.23
CA LEU A 70 20.59 10.45 -5.27
C LEU A 70 21.00 9.03 -4.93
N VAL A 71 20.51 8.06 -5.70
CA VAL A 71 20.65 6.64 -5.45
C VAL A 71 21.68 6.02 -6.38
N SER A 72 22.78 5.51 -5.83
CA SER A 72 23.70 4.61 -6.53
C SER A 72 23.31 3.17 -6.21
N PRO A 73 23.13 2.29 -7.21
CA PRO A 73 22.54 0.98 -7.01
C PRO A 73 23.42 0.02 -6.19
N ILE A 74 22.78 -1.05 -5.68
CA ILE A 74 23.45 -2.15 -4.98
C ILE A 74 24.28 -2.93 -6.00
N LYS A 75 25.60 -2.81 -5.91
CA LYS A 75 26.55 -3.57 -6.74
C LYS A 75 26.94 -4.90 -6.09
N LYS A 76 27.08 -4.90 -4.78
CA LYS A 76 27.40 -6.07 -3.95
C LYS A 76 26.68 -5.91 -2.62
N VAL A 77 26.02 -6.96 -2.16
CA VAL A 77 25.48 -7.01 -0.80
C VAL A 77 26.66 -7.07 0.17
N PRO A 78 26.61 -6.32 1.29
CA PRO A 78 27.65 -6.41 2.32
C PRO A 78 27.82 -7.84 2.85
N GLU A 79 29.04 -8.19 3.23
CA GLU A 79 29.32 -9.46 3.87
C GLU A 79 28.78 -9.46 5.31
N GLY A 80 28.23 -10.60 5.72
CA GLY A 80 27.61 -10.76 7.03
C GLY A 80 26.16 -10.27 7.06
N ARG A 81 25.70 -9.99 8.28
CA ARG A 81 24.29 -9.67 8.54
C ARG A 81 24.01 -8.17 8.35
N CYS A 82 22.99 -7.86 7.59
CA CYS A 82 22.47 -6.49 7.41
C CYS A 82 21.39 -6.18 8.45
N ASP A 83 21.50 -5.08 9.18
CA ASP A 83 20.49 -4.61 10.12
C ASP A 83 19.57 -3.58 9.42
N LEU A 84 18.28 -3.92 9.29
CA LEU A 84 17.29 -3.18 8.53
C LEU A 84 16.25 -2.55 9.46
N TYR A 85 16.39 -1.26 9.73
CA TYR A 85 15.53 -0.52 10.64
C TYR A 85 14.28 0.00 9.92
N CYS A 86 13.19 -0.75 10.02
CA CYS A 86 11.92 -0.41 9.36
C CYS A 86 11.10 0.64 10.10
N GLY A 87 11.39 0.90 11.39
CA GLY A 87 10.49 1.65 12.26
C GLY A 87 9.10 1.01 12.26
N GLU A 88 8.07 1.81 12.07
CA GLU A 88 6.67 1.35 11.94
C GLU A 88 6.24 1.09 10.48
N SER A 89 7.15 1.19 9.50
CA SER A 89 6.82 1.12 8.08
C SER A 89 6.55 -0.30 7.59
N GLY A 90 5.26 -0.64 7.47
CA GLY A 90 4.84 -1.92 6.89
C GLY A 90 5.20 -2.07 5.41
N SER A 91 5.29 -0.96 4.66
CA SER A 91 5.71 -1.00 3.24
C SER A 91 7.18 -1.35 3.12
N THR A 92 8.04 -0.73 3.94
CA THR A 92 9.48 -1.03 3.97
C THR A 92 9.71 -2.51 4.23
N LEU A 93 9.13 -3.05 5.31
CA LEU A 93 9.27 -4.46 5.66
C LEU A 93 8.79 -5.40 4.53
N ARG A 94 7.55 -5.21 4.08
CA ARG A 94 6.90 -6.16 3.16
C ARG A 94 7.43 -6.10 1.75
N PHE A 95 7.99 -4.97 1.33
CA PHE A 95 8.64 -4.86 0.03
C PHE A 95 10.07 -5.42 0.09
N LEU A 96 10.81 -5.11 1.15
CA LEU A 96 12.21 -5.50 1.23
C LEU A 96 12.40 -6.98 1.64
N LEU A 97 11.45 -7.57 2.35
CA LEU A 97 11.59 -8.96 2.79
C LEU A 97 11.84 -9.94 1.62
N PRO A 98 11.01 -9.99 0.55
CA PRO A 98 11.31 -10.83 -0.60
C PRO A 98 12.55 -10.37 -1.38
N ILE A 99 12.88 -9.07 -1.37
CA ILE A 99 14.07 -8.53 -2.04
C ILE A 99 15.34 -9.00 -1.35
N VAL A 100 15.37 -9.04 -0.01
CA VAL A 100 16.49 -9.60 0.77
C VAL A 100 16.74 -11.04 0.36
N GLY A 101 15.68 -11.86 0.24
CA GLY A 101 15.79 -13.22 -0.26
C GLY A 101 16.28 -13.31 -1.71
N ALA A 102 15.80 -12.43 -2.59
CA ALA A 102 16.23 -12.40 -3.98
C ALA A 102 17.72 -11.99 -4.13
N LEU A 103 18.21 -11.15 -3.23
CA LEU A 103 19.62 -10.76 -3.16
C LEU A 103 20.50 -11.81 -2.46
N GLY A 104 19.92 -12.82 -1.81
CA GLY A 104 20.66 -13.80 -0.99
C GLY A 104 21.32 -13.18 0.25
N ALA A 105 20.76 -12.07 0.75
CA ALA A 105 21.33 -11.38 1.89
C ALA A 105 20.90 -12.02 3.22
N GLN A 106 21.80 -12.03 4.20
CA GLN A 106 21.43 -12.28 5.58
C GLN A 106 21.03 -10.97 6.23
N ALA A 107 19.81 -10.87 6.78
CA ALA A 107 19.35 -9.64 7.36
C ALA A 107 18.50 -9.84 8.62
N VAL A 108 18.43 -8.76 9.43
CA VAL A 108 17.51 -8.64 10.55
C VAL A 108 16.71 -7.38 10.36
N PHE A 109 15.40 -7.53 10.29
CA PHE A 109 14.47 -6.40 10.30
C PHE A 109 14.14 -6.03 11.73
N HIS A 110 14.46 -4.79 12.10
CA HIS A 110 14.05 -4.16 13.36
C HIS A 110 12.71 -3.48 13.14
N ARG A 111 11.69 -3.97 13.84
CA ARG A 111 10.30 -3.52 13.74
C ARG A 111 9.92 -2.74 15.00
N GLU A 112 9.22 -1.64 14.87
CA GLU A 112 8.82 -0.78 15.99
C GLU A 112 7.30 -0.63 16.08
N GLY A 113 6.82 -0.16 17.21
CA GLY A 113 5.43 0.16 17.47
C GLY A 113 4.49 -1.02 17.24
N ARG A 114 3.55 -0.87 16.32
CA ARG A 114 2.60 -1.93 15.96
C ARG A 114 3.07 -2.86 14.85
N LEU A 115 4.22 -2.61 14.24
CA LEU A 115 4.67 -3.41 13.09
C LEU A 115 4.90 -4.88 13.43
N PRO A 116 5.47 -5.27 14.59
CA PRO A 116 5.62 -6.67 14.98
C PRO A 116 4.30 -7.44 15.08
N GLN A 117 3.21 -6.75 15.41
CA GLN A 117 1.89 -7.34 15.58
C GLN A 117 1.11 -7.50 14.27
N ARG A 118 1.60 -6.89 13.18
CA ARG A 118 0.95 -6.99 11.87
C ARG A 118 1.32 -8.31 11.21
N PRO A 119 0.33 -9.10 10.75
CA PRO A 119 0.61 -10.40 10.15
C PRO A 119 1.53 -10.30 8.94
N LEU A 120 2.42 -11.28 8.79
CA LEU A 120 3.20 -11.51 7.59
C LEU A 120 2.61 -12.62 6.74
N ALA A 121 1.80 -13.50 7.32
CA ALA A 121 1.10 -14.55 6.58
C ALA A 121 0.13 -13.96 5.54
N PRO A 122 0.04 -14.55 4.34
CA PRO A 122 0.74 -15.76 3.87
C PRO A 122 2.12 -15.52 3.23
N LEU A 123 2.65 -14.28 3.24
CA LEU A 123 3.92 -13.98 2.58
C LEU A 123 5.07 -14.81 3.16
N ASP A 124 5.15 -14.92 4.49
CA ASP A 124 6.19 -15.68 5.17
C ASP A 124 6.21 -17.17 4.77
N SER A 125 5.04 -17.79 4.65
CA SER A 125 4.91 -19.18 4.21
C SER A 125 5.40 -19.35 2.77
N VAL A 126 4.95 -18.46 1.87
CA VAL A 126 5.37 -18.46 0.46
C VAL A 126 6.88 -18.29 0.32
N LEU A 127 7.50 -17.40 1.10
CA LEU A 127 8.94 -17.20 1.05
C LEU A 127 9.72 -18.41 1.57
N LYS A 128 9.23 -19.05 2.65
CA LYS A 128 9.82 -20.29 3.20
C LYS A 128 9.73 -21.46 2.22
N GLU A 129 8.59 -21.63 1.56
CA GLU A 129 8.40 -22.66 0.52
C GLU A 129 9.38 -22.49 -0.65
N HIS A 130 9.88 -21.27 -0.89
CA HIS A 130 10.79 -20.95 -1.96
C HIS A 130 12.24 -20.69 -1.49
N GLY A 131 12.62 -21.26 -0.35
CA GLY A 131 14.02 -21.37 0.08
C GLY A 131 14.46 -20.41 1.17
N MET A 132 13.70 -19.38 1.53
CA MET A 132 14.09 -18.48 2.63
C MET A 132 13.90 -19.11 4.00
N THR A 133 14.82 -18.82 4.91
CA THR A 133 14.66 -19.09 6.34
C THR A 133 14.22 -17.81 7.05
N LEU A 134 13.09 -17.87 7.76
CA LEU A 134 12.53 -16.77 8.53
C LEU A 134 12.31 -17.17 9.97
N ARG A 135 12.82 -16.38 10.93
CA ARG A 135 12.65 -16.58 12.37
C ARG A 135 12.28 -15.25 13.04
N GLU A 136 11.17 -15.25 13.73
CA GLU A 136 10.74 -14.10 14.55
C GLU A 136 11.25 -14.25 15.98
N ASP A 137 11.67 -13.14 16.58
CA ASP A 137 12.13 -13.04 17.96
C ASP A 137 11.77 -11.66 18.51
N GLY A 138 10.61 -11.56 19.15
CA GLY A 138 10.06 -10.28 19.57
C GLY A 138 9.86 -9.31 18.41
N ASP A 139 10.50 -8.16 18.50
CA ASP A 139 10.43 -7.13 17.47
C ASP A 139 11.37 -7.39 16.27
N LEU A 140 12.20 -8.43 16.36
CA LEU A 140 13.16 -8.78 15.32
C LEU A 140 12.62 -9.86 14.39
N LEU A 141 12.87 -9.70 13.09
CA LEU A 141 12.63 -10.72 12.08
C LEU A 141 13.96 -11.03 11.38
N TYR A 142 14.49 -12.21 11.66
CA TYR A 142 15.69 -12.73 11.02
C TYR A 142 15.34 -13.39 9.70
N CYS A 143 16.10 -13.13 8.66
CA CYS A 143 15.97 -13.76 7.37
C CYS A 143 17.32 -14.09 6.76
N SER A 144 17.39 -15.24 6.13
CA SER A 144 18.56 -15.75 5.43
C SER A 144 18.13 -16.67 4.30
N GLU A 145 19.10 -17.17 3.57
CA GLU A 145 18.96 -18.03 2.41
C GLU A 145 18.33 -17.32 1.20
N GLN A 146 18.65 -17.83 0.02
CA GLN A 146 18.25 -17.21 -1.23
C GLN A 146 16.92 -17.76 -1.74
N LEU A 147 16.05 -16.88 -2.21
CA LEU A 147 14.84 -17.26 -2.93
C LEU A 147 15.19 -17.99 -4.24
N ILE A 148 14.39 -18.99 -4.55
CA ILE A 148 14.50 -19.80 -5.77
C ILE A 148 13.32 -19.47 -6.68
N GLY A 149 13.59 -19.23 -7.97
CA GLY A 149 12.55 -19.02 -8.99
C GLY A 149 11.64 -20.24 -9.15
N GLY A 150 10.37 -19.99 -9.48
CA GLY A 150 9.36 -21.05 -9.60
C GLY A 150 7.93 -20.50 -9.57
N ASN A 151 6.97 -21.35 -9.17
CA ASN A 151 5.56 -21.02 -9.13
C ASN A 151 5.15 -20.50 -7.76
N TYR A 152 4.94 -19.20 -7.65
CA TYR A 152 4.49 -18.51 -6.45
C TYR A 152 2.98 -18.34 -6.48
N THR A 153 2.29 -18.75 -5.42
CA THR A 153 0.84 -18.50 -5.27
C THR A 153 0.58 -17.74 -4.00
N ILE A 154 -0.15 -16.62 -4.09
CA ILE A 154 -0.46 -15.79 -2.93
C ILE A 154 -1.92 -15.33 -2.95
N ALA A 155 -2.55 -15.22 -1.77
CA ALA A 155 -3.91 -14.74 -1.66
C ALA A 155 -3.99 -13.23 -1.94
N GLY A 156 -4.92 -12.82 -2.84
CA GLY A 156 -5.09 -11.42 -3.25
C GLY A 156 -5.87 -10.56 -2.26
N ASN A 157 -6.58 -11.17 -1.32
CA ASN A 157 -7.46 -10.50 -0.36
C ASN A 157 -6.79 -10.15 0.98
N VAL A 158 -5.48 -10.37 1.13
CA VAL A 158 -4.77 -10.08 2.39
C VAL A 158 -4.01 -8.76 2.31
N SER A 159 -3.10 -8.62 1.36
CA SER A 159 -2.33 -7.39 1.21
C SER A 159 -1.71 -7.26 -0.19
N SER A 160 -2.00 -6.16 -0.87
CA SER A 160 -1.33 -5.77 -2.11
C SER A 160 0.18 -5.55 -1.95
N GLN A 161 0.65 -5.30 -0.72
CA GLN A 161 2.09 -5.12 -0.44
C GLN A 161 2.88 -6.41 -0.62
N TYR A 162 2.27 -7.58 -0.36
CA TYR A 162 2.91 -8.87 -0.56
C TYR A 162 3.16 -9.13 -2.05
N ILE A 163 2.13 -8.90 -2.86
CA ILE A 163 2.22 -9.03 -4.31
C ILE A 163 3.26 -8.04 -4.87
N SER A 164 3.21 -6.79 -4.41
CA SER A 164 4.16 -5.75 -4.83
C SER A 164 5.61 -6.11 -4.50
N GLY A 165 5.86 -6.64 -3.28
CA GLY A 165 7.18 -7.08 -2.86
C GLY A 165 7.72 -8.21 -3.74
N LEU A 166 6.88 -9.23 -4.03
CA LEU A 166 7.23 -10.33 -4.92
C LEU A 166 7.49 -9.83 -6.36
N LEU A 167 6.63 -8.96 -6.91
CA LEU A 167 6.83 -8.40 -8.25
C LEU A 167 8.15 -7.64 -8.40
N MET A 168 8.63 -6.98 -7.34
CA MET A 168 9.92 -6.28 -7.35
C MET A 168 11.12 -7.22 -7.12
N ALA A 169 10.92 -8.34 -6.44
CA ALA A 169 11.98 -9.28 -6.08
C ALA A 169 12.24 -10.35 -7.15
N LEU A 170 11.18 -10.96 -7.69
CA LEU A 170 11.27 -12.13 -8.56
C LEU A 170 12.06 -11.89 -9.85
N PRO A 171 12.03 -10.70 -10.48
CA PRO A 171 12.86 -10.42 -11.66
C PRO A 171 14.36 -10.56 -11.42
N LEU A 172 14.83 -10.44 -10.17
CA LEU A 172 16.25 -10.53 -9.81
C LEU A 172 16.77 -11.97 -9.77
N LEU A 173 15.88 -12.96 -9.67
CA LEU A 173 16.24 -14.36 -9.52
C LEU A 173 16.89 -14.91 -10.77
N ILE A 174 17.68 -15.99 -10.61
CA ILE A 174 18.36 -16.65 -11.75
C ILE A 174 17.35 -17.34 -12.68
N ARG A 175 16.32 -17.95 -12.10
CA ARG A 175 15.27 -18.67 -12.84
C ARG A 175 14.03 -17.84 -12.98
N ASP A 176 13.30 -18.07 -14.05
CA ASP A 176 11.98 -17.50 -14.27
C ASP A 176 11.02 -17.88 -13.14
N SER A 177 10.03 -17.02 -12.92
CA SER A 177 8.99 -17.24 -11.94
C SER A 177 7.61 -16.99 -12.53
N LEU A 178 6.61 -17.66 -11.97
CA LEU A 178 5.19 -17.40 -12.23
C LEU A 178 4.55 -16.97 -10.91
N LEU A 179 4.04 -15.76 -10.86
CA LEU A 179 3.27 -15.29 -9.70
C LEU A 179 1.79 -15.37 -9.99
N MET A 180 1.07 -16.19 -9.23
CA MET A 180 -0.39 -16.34 -9.29
C MET A 180 -1.03 -15.73 -8.07
N VAL A 181 -2.10 -14.95 -8.29
CA VAL A 181 -2.90 -14.40 -7.19
C VAL A 181 -4.22 -15.15 -7.13
N SER A 182 -4.47 -15.81 -6.01
CA SER A 182 -5.70 -16.54 -5.75
C SER A 182 -6.76 -15.64 -5.12
N GLY A 183 -8.01 -15.83 -5.52
CA GLY A 183 -9.14 -15.04 -5.02
C GLY A 183 -9.18 -13.60 -5.56
N PRO A 184 -10.04 -12.74 -4.97
CA PRO A 184 -10.17 -11.36 -5.40
C PRO A 184 -8.93 -10.54 -5.03
N LEU A 185 -8.47 -9.70 -5.96
CA LEU A 185 -7.37 -8.78 -5.71
C LEU A 185 -7.90 -7.51 -5.03
N GLU A 186 -7.74 -7.44 -3.72
CA GLU A 186 -8.03 -6.21 -2.98
C GLU A 186 -6.92 -5.17 -3.19
N SER A 187 -7.33 -3.89 -3.19
CA SER A 187 -6.38 -2.79 -3.38
C SER A 187 -5.54 -2.90 -4.68
N ALA A 188 -6.16 -3.35 -5.78
CA ALA A 188 -5.53 -3.56 -7.09
C ALA A 188 -4.73 -2.33 -7.58
N ALA A 189 -5.18 -1.11 -7.23
CA ALA A 189 -4.49 0.12 -7.60
C ALA A 189 -3.03 0.18 -7.08
N TYR A 190 -2.75 -0.37 -5.90
CA TYR A 190 -1.38 -0.42 -5.38
C TYR A 190 -0.49 -1.44 -6.10
N VAL A 191 -1.09 -2.51 -6.64
CA VAL A 191 -0.37 -3.45 -7.53
C VAL A 191 -0.09 -2.76 -8.86
N ALA A 192 -1.08 -2.04 -9.43
CA ALA A 192 -0.89 -1.25 -10.65
C ALA A 192 0.24 -0.21 -10.50
N MET A 193 0.32 0.49 -9.36
CA MET A 193 1.46 1.39 -9.09
C MET A 193 2.81 0.65 -9.09
N THR A 194 2.85 -0.62 -8.71
CA THR A 194 4.07 -1.43 -8.80
C THR A 194 4.36 -1.79 -10.25
N GLU A 195 3.35 -2.22 -10.99
CA GLU A 195 3.48 -2.50 -12.43
C GLU A 195 4.01 -1.26 -13.19
N ASP A 196 3.48 -0.08 -12.91
CA ASP A 196 3.95 1.19 -13.49
C ASP A 196 5.42 1.48 -13.17
N ALA A 197 5.83 1.27 -11.91
CA ALA A 197 7.22 1.49 -11.49
C ALA A 197 8.18 0.50 -12.18
N LEU A 198 7.77 -0.77 -12.32
CA LEU A 198 8.53 -1.80 -13.01
C LEU A 198 8.61 -1.56 -14.51
N GLN A 199 7.51 -1.11 -15.13
CA GLN A 199 7.47 -0.71 -16.53
C GLN A 199 8.36 0.52 -16.78
N LEU A 200 8.33 1.53 -15.91
CA LEU A 200 9.22 2.69 -15.96
C LEU A 200 10.69 2.26 -15.85
N SER A 201 10.95 1.21 -15.08
CA SER A 201 12.26 0.58 -14.91
C SER A 201 12.64 -0.39 -16.04
N LYS A 202 11.84 -0.45 -17.12
CA LYS A 202 12.05 -1.31 -18.30
C LYS A 202 12.06 -2.82 -18.01
N LEU A 203 11.47 -3.25 -16.90
CA LEU A 203 11.32 -4.68 -16.63
C LEU A 203 10.17 -5.27 -17.45
N THR A 204 10.40 -6.45 -17.99
CA THR A 204 9.40 -7.21 -18.77
C THR A 204 8.69 -8.18 -17.84
N ILE A 205 7.40 -7.94 -17.57
CA ILE A 205 6.58 -8.75 -16.67
C ILE A 205 5.20 -8.93 -17.32
N PRO A 206 5.07 -9.84 -18.31
CA PRO A 206 3.79 -10.13 -18.94
C PRO A 206 2.73 -10.56 -17.94
N LYS A 207 1.53 -9.98 -18.06
CA LYS A 207 0.40 -10.24 -17.19
C LYS A 207 -0.73 -10.91 -17.95
N MET A 208 -1.29 -11.97 -17.39
CA MET A 208 -2.46 -12.69 -17.92
C MET A 208 -3.50 -12.85 -16.80
N GLY A 209 -4.49 -11.97 -16.75
CA GLY A 209 -5.50 -11.98 -15.68
C GLY A 209 -4.87 -11.70 -14.32
N ALA A 210 -4.92 -12.67 -13.40
CA ALA A 210 -4.34 -12.60 -12.07
C ALA A 210 -2.95 -13.29 -11.97
N MET A 211 -2.27 -13.48 -13.10
CA MET A 211 -0.95 -14.10 -13.19
C MET A 211 0.06 -13.18 -13.85
N TRP A 212 1.31 -13.23 -13.38
CA TRP A 212 2.46 -12.56 -13.98
C TRP A 212 3.53 -13.58 -14.31
N ALA A 213 3.92 -13.65 -15.59
CA ALA A 213 5.12 -14.37 -16.00
C ALA A 213 6.32 -13.44 -15.78
N ILE A 214 7.29 -13.86 -15.00
CA ILE A 214 8.40 -13.02 -14.55
C ILE A 214 9.70 -13.66 -14.99
N PRO A 215 10.27 -13.26 -16.15
CA PRO A 215 11.60 -13.68 -16.54
C PRO A 215 12.62 -13.27 -15.47
N GLY A 216 13.54 -14.16 -15.18
CA GLY A 216 14.63 -13.92 -14.24
C GLY A 216 15.76 -13.07 -14.84
N GLN A 217 16.80 -12.83 -14.04
CA GLN A 217 18.04 -12.14 -14.41
C GLN A 217 17.84 -10.72 -14.98
N GLN A 218 16.74 -10.06 -14.57
CA GLN A 218 16.46 -8.68 -14.98
C GLN A 218 17.04 -7.69 -13.96
N ARG A 219 17.35 -6.48 -14.44
CA ARG A 219 17.78 -5.34 -13.62
C ARG A 219 16.92 -4.12 -13.96
N CYS A 220 16.71 -3.27 -12.99
CA CYS A 220 15.95 -2.05 -13.19
C CYS A 220 16.76 -1.01 -13.99
N HIS A 221 16.11 -0.32 -14.92
CA HIS A 221 16.71 0.76 -15.72
C HIS A 221 15.81 1.99 -15.65
N LEU A 222 15.85 2.69 -14.51
CA LEU A 222 15.14 3.95 -14.37
C LEU A 222 15.80 5.08 -15.18
N PRO A 223 15.01 6.09 -15.61
CA PRO A 223 15.60 7.34 -16.11
C PRO A 223 16.55 7.97 -15.06
N LYS A 224 17.62 8.63 -15.52
CA LYS A 224 18.62 9.26 -14.63
C LYS A 224 18.00 10.22 -13.62
N ARG A 225 16.87 10.81 -13.97
CA ARG A 225 16.05 11.65 -13.09
C ARG A 225 14.61 11.18 -13.14
N THR A 226 14.08 10.75 -12.01
CA THR A 226 12.71 10.23 -11.86
C THR A 226 12.00 11.03 -10.77
N VAL A 227 10.80 11.52 -11.08
CA VAL A 227 10.05 12.38 -10.17
C VAL A 227 8.91 11.58 -9.57
N VAL A 228 8.82 11.57 -8.24
CA VAL A 228 7.69 11.02 -7.51
C VAL A 228 6.50 11.95 -7.66
N GLU A 229 5.36 11.41 -8.10
CA GLU A 229 4.12 12.19 -8.24
C GLU A 229 3.50 12.57 -6.90
N GLY A 230 2.60 13.57 -6.91
CA GLY A 230 1.88 13.99 -5.71
C GLY A 230 0.97 12.90 -5.14
N ASP A 231 0.77 12.93 -3.83
CA ASP A 231 0.01 11.94 -3.07
C ASP A 231 -1.50 12.20 -3.17
N TRP A 232 -2.22 11.29 -3.82
CA TRP A 232 -3.67 11.38 -3.96
C TRP A 232 -4.43 11.12 -2.65
N SER A 233 -3.86 10.34 -1.71
CA SER A 233 -4.47 10.12 -0.40
C SER A 233 -4.53 11.42 0.40
N ASN A 234 -3.42 12.20 0.42
CA ASN A 234 -3.39 13.52 1.03
C ASN A 234 -4.28 14.52 0.27
N THR A 235 -4.27 14.45 -1.07
CA THR A 235 -5.09 15.29 -1.93
C THR A 235 -6.57 15.18 -1.61
N ALA A 236 -7.06 13.98 -1.33
CA ALA A 236 -8.47 13.73 -1.03
C ALA A 236 -8.99 14.61 0.11
N PHE A 237 -8.19 14.82 1.17
CA PHE A 237 -8.56 15.67 2.30
C PHE A 237 -8.74 17.13 1.87
N PHE A 238 -7.81 17.68 1.07
CA PHE A 238 -7.86 19.06 0.61
C PHE A 238 -9.01 19.30 -0.39
N LEU A 239 -9.25 18.35 -1.29
CA LEU A 239 -10.38 18.42 -2.21
C LEU A 239 -11.71 18.36 -1.48
N CYS A 240 -11.85 17.51 -0.45
CA CYS A 240 -13.04 17.49 0.40
C CYS A 240 -13.24 18.81 1.14
N MET A 241 -12.17 19.40 1.70
CA MET A 241 -12.24 20.72 2.33
C MET A 241 -12.68 21.81 1.34
N GLY A 242 -12.13 21.78 0.12
CA GLY A 242 -12.51 22.72 -0.94
C GLY A 242 -13.99 22.57 -1.35
N ALA A 243 -14.47 21.34 -1.45
CA ALA A 243 -15.87 21.04 -1.76
C ALA A 243 -16.85 21.51 -0.69
N LEU A 244 -16.38 21.80 0.52
CA LEU A 244 -17.17 22.39 1.62
C LEU A 244 -17.02 23.92 1.72
N SER A 245 -16.16 24.53 0.89
CA SER A 245 -15.88 25.97 0.89
C SER A 245 -16.44 26.66 -0.36
N LYS A 246 -16.98 27.86 -0.21
CA LYS A 246 -17.52 28.66 -1.34
C LYS A 246 -16.41 29.00 -2.35
N GLU A 247 -15.22 29.37 -1.87
CA GLU A 247 -14.10 29.80 -2.70
C GLU A 247 -13.30 28.61 -3.24
N GLY A 248 -13.43 27.46 -2.60
CA GLY A 248 -12.75 26.23 -3.00
C GLY A 248 -11.27 26.17 -2.65
N VAL A 249 -10.62 25.06 -3.01
CA VAL A 249 -9.19 24.81 -2.81
C VAL A 249 -8.59 24.38 -4.14
N THR A 250 -7.41 24.89 -4.45
CA THR A 250 -6.59 24.42 -5.58
C THR A 250 -5.45 23.54 -5.06
N VAL A 251 -5.33 22.35 -5.60
CA VAL A 251 -4.28 21.38 -5.27
C VAL A 251 -3.33 21.26 -6.46
N GLU A 252 -2.03 21.40 -6.21
CA GLU A 252 -0.97 21.38 -7.22
C GLU A 252 0.01 20.21 -7.01
N GLY A 253 0.72 19.81 -8.07
CA GLY A 253 1.73 18.75 -8.02
C GLY A 253 1.21 17.33 -8.27
N LEU A 254 0.01 17.21 -8.85
CA LEU A 254 -0.64 15.93 -9.09
C LEU A 254 -0.42 15.41 -10.52
N ASN A 255 -0.25 14.11 -10.65
CA ASN A 255 -0.44 13.43 -11.92
C ASN A 255 -1.93 13.06 -12.08
N LEU A 256 -2.59 13.71 -13.05
CA LEU A 256 -4.02 13.47 -13.31
C LEU A 256 -4.31 12.10 -13.96
N GLN A 257 -3.28 11.40 -14.42
CA GLN A 257 -3.37 10.05 -14.99
C GLN A 257 -2.78 8.98 -14.06
N SER A 258 -2.56 9.34 -12.79
CA SER A 258 -2.00 8.43 -11.79
C SER A 258 -2.83 7.16 -11.61
N SER A 259 -2.16 6.05 -11.41
CA SER A 259 -2.75 4.76 -11.00
C SER A 259 -3.12 4.69 -9.51
N GLN A 260 -2.80 5.74 -8.73
CA GLN A 260 -3.20 5.79 -7.32
C GLN A 260 -4.72 5.70 -7.17
N GLY A 261 -5.21 4.70 -6.41
CA GLY A 261 -6.65 4.41 -6.26
C GLY A 261 -7.44 5.56 -5.64
N ASP A 262 -6.80 6.36 -4.80
CA ASP A 262 -7.41 7.51 -4.12
C ASP A 262 -7.81 8.63 -5.11
N ARG A 263 -7.34 8.61 -6.34
CA ARG A 263 -7.82 9.47 -7.43
C ARG A 263 -9.33 9.34 -7.64
N GLY A 264 -9.92 8.19 -7.27
CA GLY A 264 -11.36 7.97 -7.29
C GLY A 264 -12.18 8.97 -6.46
N VAL A 265 -11.54 9.74 -5.55
CA VAL A 265 -12.18 10.85 -4.82
C VAL A 265 -12.84 11.86 -5.75
N LEU A 266 -12.31 12.06 -6.97
CA LEU A 266 -12.87 12.98 -7.96
C LEU A 266 -14.30 12.59 -8.36
N ASP A 267 -14.51 11.30 -8.62
CA ASP A 267 -15.83 10.78 -9.01
C ASP A 267 -16.82 10.85 -7.83
N VAL A 268 -16.31 10.59 -6.63
CA VAL A 268 -17.12 10.72 -5.40
C VAL A 268 -17.58 12.18 -5.24
N LEU A 269 -16.66 13.14 -5.30
CA LEU A 269 -16.99 14.56 -5.15
C LEU A 269 -17.96 15.05 -6.24
N ARG A 270 -17.75 14.66 -7.50
CA ARG A 270 -18.67 14.99 -8.60
C ARG A 270 -20.06 14.42 -8.38
N ARG A 271 -20.18 13.16 -7.92
CA ARG A 271 -21.48 12.53 -7.60
C ARG A 271 -22.20 13.22 -6.45
N PHE A 272 -21.48 13.85 -5.53
CA PHE A 272 -22.04 14.69 -4.49
C PHE A 272 -22.33 16.12 -4.96
N GLY A 273 -22.08 16.46 -6.23
CA GLY A 273 -22.36 17.76 -6.83
C GLY A 273 -21.28 18.81 -6.62
N ALA A 274 -20.08 18.43 -6.19
CA ALA A 274 -18.96 19.36 -6.14
C ALA A 274 -18.48 19.71 -7.56
N GLU A 275 -18.17 20.98 -7.79
CA GLU A 275 -17.52 21.42 -9.01
C GLU A 275 -16.02 21.10 -8.90
N VAL A 276 -15.54 20.18 -9.74
CA VAL A 276 -14.13 19.78 -9.79
C VAL A 276 -13.56 20.10 -11.15
N THR A 277 -12.62 21.04 -11.20
CA THR A 277 -11.96 21.50 -12.42
C THR A 277 -10.52 20.99 -12.50
N GLU A 278 -10.17 20.35 -13.62
CA GLU A 278 -8.83 19.87 -13.92
C GLU A 278 -8.07 20.90 -14.75
N GLN A 279 -6.93 21.38 -14.24
CA GLN A 279 -6.06 22.34 -14.92
C GLN A 279 -4.82 21.64 -15.47
N ARG A 280 -4.92 20.99 -16.61
CA ARG A 280 -3.84 20.16 -17.21
C ARG A 280 -2.54 20.92 -17.41
N LYS A 281 -2.57 22.22 -17.77
CA LYS A 281 -1.35 23.03 -17.98
C LYS A 281 -0.57 23.32 -16.70
N LYS A 282 -1.20 23.19 -15.51
CA LYS A 282 -0.58 23.49 -14.21
C LYS A 282 -0.52 22.27 -13.29
N THR A 283 -0.93 21.10 -13.78
CA THR A 283 -1.07 19.88 -12.95
C THR A 283 -1.79 20.16 -11.64
N ALA A 284 -2.87 20.94 -11.71
CA ALA A 284 -3.62 21.41 -10.56
C ALA A 284 -5.11 21.02 -10.66
N LEU A 285 -5.70 20.76 -9.51
CA LEU A 285 -7.13 20.51 -9.35
C LEU A 285 -7.73 21.57 -8.44
N SER A 286 -8.88 22.10 -8.82
CA SER A 286 -9.67 22.94 -7.93
C SER A 286 -11.00 22.26 -7.63
N SER A 287 -11.46 22.35 -6.38
CA SER A 287 -12.79 21.94 -5.96
C SER A 287 -13.49 23.11 -5.30
N ARG A 288 -14.76 23.34 -5.63
CA ARG A 288 -15.63 24.37 -5.06
C ARG A 288 -16.87 23.75 -4.44
N ALA A 289 -17.52 24.53 -3.59
CA ALA A 289 -18.72 24.14 -2.89
C ALA A 289 -19.81 23.59 -3.83
N PHE A 290 -20.54 22.65 -3.31
CA PHE A 290 -21.80 22.18 -3.89
C PHE A 290 -22.69 23.37 -4.25
N PRO A 291 -23.24 23.47 -5.48
CA PRO A 291 -24.33 24.39 -5.74
C PRO A 291 -25.40 24.05 -4.73
N ARG A 292 -25.82 25.03 -3.95
CA ARG A 292 -26.75 24.94 -2.80
C ARG A 292 -27.69 23.74 -2.91
N CYS A 293 -27.53 22.73 -2.07
CA CYS A 293 -28.73 22.12 -1.52
C CYS A 293 -29.42 23.23 -0.75
N THR A 294 -30.40 23.88 -1.35
CA THR A 294 -31.38 24.67 -0.64
C THR A 294 -31.99 23.71 0.35
N ALA A 295 -31.58 23.83 1.61
CA ALA A 295 -32.24 23.19 2.71
C ALA A 295 -33.65 23.76 2.75
N GLY A 296 -34.57 23.08 2.08
CA GLY A 296 -35.95 23.18 2.43
C GLY A 296 -36.00 22.92 3.93
N ALA A 297 -36.61 23.84 4.67
CA ALA A 297 -36.65 23.85 6.11
C ALA A 297 -37.16 22.51 6.68
N SER A 298 -36.25 21.59 6.93
CA SER A 298 -36.46 20.40 7.73
C SER A 298 -35.49 20.47 8.90
N LYS A 299 -36.05 20.65 10.07
CA LYS A 299 -35.38 20.68 11.38
C LYS A 299 -34.76 19.30 11.71
N ARG A 300 -33.76 18.85 10.97
CA ARG A 300 -32.89 17.76 11.40
C ARG A 300 -31.47 18.12 11.04
N ARG A 301 -30.65 18.39 12.05
CA ARG A 301 -29.20 18.47 11.96
C ARG A 301 -28.67 17.12 11.51
N THR A 302 -28.50 16.93 10.22
CA THR A 302 -27.76 15.78 9.68
C THR A 302 -26.38 16.28 9.31
N THR A 303 -25.38 15.84 10.06
CA THR A 303 -23.98 16.17 9.83
C THR A 303 -23.57 15.57 8.47
N ILE A 304 -22.83 16.32 7.67
CA ILE A 304 -22.36 15.91 6.32
C ILE A 304 -21.58 14.59 6.37
N ALA A 305 -20.92 14.30 7.49
CA ALA A 305 -20.24 13.02 7.74
C ALA A 305 -21.17 11.78 7.61
N SER A 306 -22.48 11.92 7.85
CA SER A 306 -23.43 10.82 7.72
C SER A 306 -23.93 10.60 6.27
N ARG A 307 -23.63 11.51 5.35
CA ARG A 307 -23.99 11.40 3.93
C ARG A 307 -22.84 10.86 3.05
N CYS A 308 -21.63 10.82 3.56
CA CYS A 308 -20.47 10.28 2.85
C CYS A 308 -20.34 8.75 2.97
N LEU A 309 -21.21 8.09 3.74
CA LEU A 309 -21.31 6.63 3.76
C LEU A 309 -22.35 6.17 2.73
N PRO A 310 -22.07 5.17 1.89
CA PRO A 310 -23.07 4.60 1.01
C PRO A 310 -24.26 4.12 1.86
N PRO A 311 -25.52 4.24 1.37
CA PRO A 311 -26.67 3.78 2.10
C PRO A 311 -26.51 2.30 2.41
N ARG A 312 -26.46 1.94 3.69
CA ARG A 312 -26.55 0.54 4.11
C ARG A 312 -27.88 0.01 3.56
N ARG A 313 -27.82 -1.01 2.74
CA ARG A 313 -29.01 -1.76 2.34
C ARG A 313 -29.79 -2.12 3.60
N PRO A 314 -31.08 -1.83 3.67
CA PRO A 314 -31.90 -2.27 4.81
C PRO A 314 -31.82 -3.80 4.87
N ALA A 315 -31.46 -4.32 6.05
CA ALA A 315 -31.54 -5.74 6.31
C ALA A 315 -32.99 -6.21 6.05
N PRO A 316 -33.21 -7.39 5.46
CA PRO A 316 -34.54 -7.90 5.23
C PRO A 316 -35.27 -7.99 6.56
N ARG A 317 -36.43 -7.35 6.65
CA ARG A 317 -37.32 -7.45 7.80
C ARG A 317 -37.67 -8.94 7.98
N ARG A 318 -37.16 -9.55 9.03
CA ARG A 318 -37.69 -10.86 9.50
C ARG A 318 -39.15 -10.65 9.85
N ALA A 319 -40.00 -11.38 9.15
CA ALA A 319 -41.40 -11.51 9.49
C ALA A 319 -41.50 -12.00 10.93
N ARG A 320 -42.22 -11.26 11.76
CA ARG A 320 -42.66 -11.73 13.09
C ARG A 320 -43.67 -12.84 12.88
N SER A 321 -43.25 -14.07 13.04
CA SER A 321 -44.20 -15.15 13.32
C SER A 321 -44.60 -15.07 14.80
N ARG A 322 -45.86 -14.78 15.05
CA ARG A 322 -46.49 -15.05 16.32
C ARG A 322 -46.64 -16.58 16.45
N SER A 323 -46.06 -17.14 17.46
CA SER A 323 -46.57 -18.39 18.03
C SER A 323 -46.45 -18.35 19.54
N THR A 324 -47.58 -18.51 20.12
CA THR A 324 -47.88 -18.69 21.52
C THR A 324 -47.44 -20.08 21.99
N THR A 325 -47.11 -20.14 23.27
CA THR A 325 -47.37 -21.21 24.25
C THR A 325 -46.33 -22.31 24.48
N THR A 326 -45.77 -22.21 25.65
CA THR A 326 -45.76 -23.15 26.80
C THR A 326 -44.83 -24.38 26.78
N ALA A 327 -44.00 -24.35 27.77
CA ALA A 327 -43.71 -25.38 28.77
C ALA A 327 -42.73 -26.52 28.48
N ALA A 328 -41.89 -26.59 29.42
CA ALA A 328 -41.38 -27.78 30.13
C ALA A 328 -39.93 -28.21 29.85
N TRP A 329 -39.16 -27.95 30.85
CA TRP A 329 -37.95 -28.59 31.30
C TRP A 329 -37.95 -30.11 31.15
N GLN A 330 -36.84 -30.69 30.74
CA GLN A 330 -36.19 -31.82 31.43
C GLN A 330 -34.87 -32.19 30.73
N SER A 331 -33.79 -32.12 31.48
CA SER A 331 -32.53 -32.85 31.21
C SER A 331 -32.73 -34.32 31.55
N PRO A 332 -31.94 -35.20 31.01
CA PRO A 332 -31.06 -36.00 31.88
C PRO A 332 -29.66 -36.22 31.36
N THR A 333 -28.72 -36.22 32.29
CA THR A 333 -27.37 -36.76 32.27
C THR A 333 -27.36 -38.29 32.49
N PRO A 334 -26.17 -38.94 32.63
CA PRO A 334 -25.61 -39.82 31.60
C PRO A 334 -25.49 -41.29 32.12
N ALA A 335 -25.14 -42.22 31.25
CA ALA A 335 -24.61 -43.54 31.68
C ALA A 335 -23.69 -44.10 30.60
N SER A 336 -22.42 -44.14 30.89
CA SER A 336 -21.51 -45.29 31.12
C SER A 336 -21.77 -46.60 30.31
N GLY A 337 -20.73 -47.05 29.64
CA GLY A 337 -20.48 -48.49 29.64
C GLY A 337 -19.87 -49.11 28.39
N ARG A 338 -18.56 -49.31 28.41
CA ARG A 338 -17.77 -50.53 28.08
C ARG A 338 -17.85 -51.15 26.68
N THR A 339 -16.69 -51.14 26.00
CA THR A 339 -15.77 -52.30 25.71
C THR A 339 -16.30 -53.43 24.79
N LEU A 340 -15.62 -53.68 23.69
CA LEU A 340 -14.83 -54.85 23.27
C LEU A 340 -14.69 -54.86 21.73
N ALA A 341 -13.49 -54.79 21.28
CA ALA A 341 -12.67 -55.75 20.56
C ALA A 341 -13.27 -56.45 19.32
N ALA A 342 -12.74 -56.18 18.18
CA ALA A 342 -12.03 -57.08 17.27
C ALA A 342 -11.32 -56.22 16.24
#